data_b09a7c3e8114593ab029ec5eddf4fa73
#
_entry.id   b09a7c3e8114593ab029ec5eddf4fa73
#
_cell.length_a   1.000
_cell.length_b   1.000
_cell.length_c   1.000
_cell.angle_alpha   90.00
_cell.angle_beta   90.00
_cell.angle_gamma   90.00
#
_symmetry.space_group_name_H-M   'P 1'
#
loop_
_entity.id
_entity.type
_entity.pdbx_description
1 polymer ?
#
loop_
_entity_poly.entity_id
_entity_poly.type
_entity_poly.pdbx_seq_one_letter_code
_entity_poly.pdbx_strand_id
1 'polypeptide(L)'
;MNVMIIDDEINSIHVTRQRLKECKYNTTVVGEFINPVKGFKAIKEKKPDLLLLDIEMPGMNGFEMLERLNLEEINVVFVTAYDNYAIRAIKSSAIDYILKPFSVEELNGALTKTKVVLRNGQIRAEAMAQKKPTYFVIPGLRAYEKVNLNEIVYAEGQRGGYTKFVLKNGSKAMASRPLSYYQDVLDEKPFVKVHKSHIINV
;
A
#
# COMPACT_ATOMS: atom_id res chain seq x y z
N MET A 1 11.49 16.03 -7.53
CA MET A 1 11.35 14.57 -7.35
C MET A 1 10.95 13.96 -8.68
N ASN A 2 11.75 13.02 -9.18
CA ASN A 2 11.52 12.33 -10.44
C ASN A 2 10.54 11.18 -10.21
N VAL A 3 9.41 11.20 -10.93
CA VAL A 3 8.34 10.22 -10.80
C VAL A 3 8.22 9.42 -12.10
N MET A 4 8.06 8.11 -11.99
CA MET A 4 7.72 7.24 -13.11
C MET A 4 6.35 6.62 -12.85
N ILE A 5 5.54 6.49 -13.91
CA ILE A 5 4.20 5.90 -13.84
C ILE A 5 4.18 4.64 -14.71
N ILE A 6 3.74 3.53 -14.14
CA ILE A 6 3.53 2.27 -14.87
C ILE A 6 2.12 1.77 -14.57
N ASP A 7 1.28 1.71 -15.61
CA ASP A 7 -0.14 1.38 -15.52
C ASP A 7 -0.59 0.98 -16.94
N ASP A 8 -1.24 -0.14 -17.12
CA ASP A 8 -1.63 -0.62 -18.46
C ASP A 8 -2.77 0.19 -19.08
N GLU A 9 -3.46 1.01 -18.26
CA GLU A 9 -4.52 1.91 -18.69
C GLU A 9 -3.98 3.32 -18.97
N ILE A 10 -3.95 3.73 -20.23
CA ILE A 10 -3.50 5.07 -20.65
C ILE A 10 -4.26 6.21 -19.97
N ASN A 11 -5.57 6.02 -19.72
CA ASN A 11 -6.40 7.01 -19.04
C ASN A 11 -5.99 7.18 -17.58
N SER A 12 -5.65 6.09 -16.88
CA SER A 12 -5.10 6.11 -15.52
C SER A 12 -3.80 6.89 -15.45
N ILE A 13 -2.90 6.69 -16.40
CA ILE A 13 -1.64 7.46 -16.51
C ILE A 13 -1.95 8.96 -16.67
N HIS A 14 -2.88 9.31 -17.55
CA HIS A 14 -3.26 10.71 -17.78
C HIS A 14 -3.83 11.36 -16.53
N VAL A 15 -4.73 10.68 -15.82
CA VAL A 15 -5.31 11.17 -14.57
C VAL A 15 -4.22 11.33 -13.50
N THR A 16 -3.36 10.34 -13.32
CA THR A 16 -2.26 10.39 -12.36
C THR A 16 -1.31 11.55 -12.65
N ARG A 17 -0.92 11.73 -13.91
CA ARG A 17 -0.08 12.86 -14.32
C ARG A 17 -0.75 14.22 -14.08
N GLN A 18 -2.05 14.34 -14.34
CA GLN A 18 -2.78 15.58 -14.09
C GLN A 18 -2.80 15.89 -12.59
N ARG A 19 -3.12 14.91 -11.76
CA ARG A 19 -3.14 15.10 -10.30
C ARG A 19 -1.77 15.41 -9.72
N LEU A 20 -0.69 14.85 -10.28
CA LEU A 20 0.68 15.22 -9.88
C LEU A 20 0.97 16.72 -10.08
N LYS A 21 0.42 17.36 -11.13
CA LYS A 21 0.54 18.81 -11.36
C LYS A 21 -0.21 19.66 -10.35
N GLU A 22 -1.30 19.11 -9.79
CA GLU A 22 -2.13 19.77 -8.77
C GLU A 22 -1.56 19.59 -7.34
N CYS A 23 -0.59 18.68 -7.18
CA CYS A 23 0.04 18.42 -5.89
C CYS A 23 0.96 19.58 -5.47
N LYS A 24 1.08 19.76 -4.14
CA LYS A 24 1.95 20.79 -3.54
C LYS A 24 3.45 20.60 -3.76
N TYR A 25 3.87 19.43 -4.23
CA TYR A 25 5.26 19.09 -4.46
C TYR A 25 5.63 19.23 -5.92
N ASN A 26 6.78 19.86 -6.19
CA ASN A 26 7.32 19.90 -7.55
C ASN A 26 7.81 18.48 -7.93
N THR A 27 7.13 17.87 -8.90
CA THR A 27 7.43 16.56 -9.45
C THR A 27 7.71 16.66 -10.94
N THR A 28 8.62 15.82 -11.44
CA THR A 28 8.92 15.67 -12.86
C THR A 28 8.63 14.24 -13.27
N VAL A 29 7.68 14.04 -14.19
CA VAL A 29 7.40 12.71 -14.74
C VAL A 29 8.49 12.36 -15.74
N VAL A 30 9.37 11.42 -15.37
CA VAL A 30 10.52 11.01 -16.18
C VAL A 30 10.21 9.82 -17.10
N GLY A 31 9.06 9.16 -16.92
CA GLY A 31 8.61 8.07 -17.78
C GLY A 31 7.16 7.68 -17.50
N GLU A 32 6.46 7.29 -18.56
CA GLU A 32 5.09 6.78 -18.53
C GLU A 32 5.05 5.50 -19.39
N PHE A 33 4.55 4.41 -18.84
CA PHE A 33 4.59 3.11 -19.51
C PHE A 33 3.27 2.36 -19.33
N ILE A 34 2.63 2.02 -20.43
CA ILE A 34 1.47 1.13 -20.47
C ILE A 34 1.88 -0.36 -20.52
N ASN A 35 3.16 -0.64 -20.78
CA ASN A 35 3.70 -1.98 -20.80
C ASN A 35 4.64 -2.17 -19.61
N PRO A 36 4.31 -3.06 -18.66
CA PRO A 36 5.08 -3.22 -17.43
C PRO A 36 6.51 -3.71 -17.68
N VAL A 37 6.73 -4.56 -18.70
CA VAL A 37 8.08 -5.07 -19.03
C VAL A 37 8.97 -3.96 -19.56
N LYS A 38 8.43 -3.07 -20.40
CA LYS A 38 9.16 -1.89 -20.88
C LYS A 38 9.44 -0.90 -19.75
N GLY A 39 8.44 -0.67 -18.88
CA GLY A 39 8.58 0.16 -17.70
C GLY A 39 9.66 -0.36 -16.77
N PHE A 40 9.66 -1.65 -16.46
CA PHE A 40 10.66 -2.29 -15.61
C PHE A 40 12.10 -2.10 -16.14
N LYS A 41 12.31 -2.25 -17.46
CA LYS A 41 13.62 -2.01 -18.08
C LYS A 41 14.05 -0.55 -17.95
N ALA A 42 13.13 0.39 -18.13
CA ALA A 42 13.41 1.82 -18.08
C ALA A 42 13.74 2.34 -16.67
N ILE A 43 13.37 1.64 -15.60
CA ILE A 43 13.67 2.02 -14.22
C ILE A 43 15.17 2.20 -14.01
N LYS A 44 15.99 1.25 -14.51
CA LYS A 44 17.45 1.29 -14.38
C LYS A 44 18.10 2.47 -15.09
N GLU A 45 17.53 2.88 -16.23
CA GLU A 45 18.04 3.98 -17.04
C GLU A 45 17.61 5.34 -16.48
N LYS A 46 16.36 5.45 -16.09
CA LYS A 46 15.73 6.72 -15.67
C LYS A 46 15.91 7.03 -14.19
N LYS A 47 16.21 6.02 -13.37
CA LYS A 47 16.45 6.13 -11.90
C LYS A 47 15.44 7.06 -11.21
N PRO A 48 14.14 6.78 -11.27
CA PRO A 48 13.15 7.62 -10.63
C PRO A 48 13.29 7.59 -9.11
N ASP A 49 12.96 8.70 -8.45
CA ASP A 49 12.86 8.80 -6.99
C ASP A 49 11.63 8.06 -6.47
N LEU A 50 10.57 8.00 -7.28
CA LEU A 50 9.28 7.39 -6.96
C LEU A 50 8.70 6.68 -8.18
N LEU A 51 8.25 5.45 -7.97
CA LEU A 51 7.45 4.67 -8.93
C LEU A 51 6.00 4.64 -8.46
N LEU A 52 5.08 5.18 -9.27
CA LEU A 52 3.64 4.97 -9.15
C LEU A 52 3.29 3.76 -10.02
N LEU A 53 2.83 2.69 -9.41
CA LEU A 53 2.76 1.37 -10.03
C LEU A 53 1.36 0.77 -9.86
N ASP A 54 0.72 0.40 -10.96
CA ASP A 54 -0.46 -0.46 -10.87
C ASP A 54 -0.08 -1.91 -10.51
N ILE A 55 -1.00 -2.62 -9.93
CA ILE A 55 -0.82 -4.02 -9.52
C ILE A 55 -1.20 -4.97 -10.64
N GLU A 56 -2.41 -4.87 -11.14
CA GLU A 56 -2.93 -5.78 -12.15
C GLU A 56 -2.61 -5.26 -13.56
N MET A 57 -1.55 -5.80 -14.13
CA MET A 57 -1.11 -5.48 -15.49
C MET A 57 -0.82 -6.75 -16.28
N PRO A 58 -1.14 -6.81 -17.58
CA PRO A 58 -0.85 -7.98 -18.40
C PRO A 58 0.66 -8.21 -18.56
N GLY A 59 1.08 -9.45 -18.39
CA GLY A 59 2.44 -9.91 -18.61
C GLY A 59 3.41 -9.76 -17.45
N MET A 60 3.19 -8.81 -16.54
CA MET A 60 3.95 -8.67 -15.29
C MET A 60 3.10 -7.93 -14.26
N ASN A 61 2.75 -8.59 -13.17
CA ASN A 61 2.04 -8.01 -12.05
C ASN A 61 2.94 -7.05 -11.27
N GLY A 62 2.35 -6.00 -10.67
CA GLY A 62 3.10 -4.99 -9.90
C GLY A 62 3.90 -5.56 -8.74
N PHE A 63 3.43 -6.61 -8.08
CA PHE A 63 4.19 -7.29 -7.02
C PHE A 63 5.36 -8.10 -7.56
N GLU A 64 5.19 -8.78 -8.70
CA GLU A 64 6.31 -9.47 -9.37
C GLU A 64 7.39 -8.47 -9.79
N MET A 65 6.98 -7.29 -10.22
CA MET A 65 7.91 -6.19 -10.52
C MET A 65 8.64 -5.75 -9.26
N LEU A 66 7.91 -5.54 -8.17
CA LEU A 66 8.47 -5.11 -6.89
C LEU A 66 9.49 -6.11 -6.34
N GLU A 67 9.20 -7.42 -6.41
CA GLU A 67 10.10 -8.49 -5.96
C GLU A 67 11.45 -8.52 -6.73
N ARG A 68 11.45 -7.99 -7.96
CA ARG A 68 12.65 -7.92 -8.83
C ARG A 68 13.40 -6.58 -8.71
N LEU A 69 12.83 -5.61 -7.99
CA LEU A 69 13.43 -4.30 -7.75
C LEU A 69 14.29 -4.31 -6.49
N ASN A 70 15.40 -3.58 -6.54
CA ASN A 70 16.13 -3.24 -5.32
C ASN A 70 15.43 -2.06 -4.63
N LEU A 71 14.63 -2.34 -3.60
CA LEU A 71 13.86 -1.33 -2.86
C LEU A 71 14.73 -0.38 -2.02
N GLU A 72 16.02 -0.65 -1.90
CA GLU A 72 16.96 0.32 -1.31
C GLU A 72 17.20 1.52 -2.24
N GLU A 73 16.97 1.33 -3.54
CA GLU A 73 17.25 2.34 -4.56
C GLU A 73 16.01 3.06 -5.09
N ILE A 74 14.82 2.51 -4.88
CA ILE A 74 13.58 3.06 -5.44
C ILE A 74 12.43 3.01 -4.44
N ASN A 75 11.66 4.09 -4.40
CA ASN A 75 10.43 4.17 -3.61
C ASN A 75 9.24 3.77 -4.47
N VAL A 76 8.35 2.94 -3.95
CA VAL A 76 7.17 2.47 -4.68
C VAL A 76 5.91 2.84 -3.92
N VAL A 77 4.95 3.39 -4.65
CA VAL A 77 3.57 3.60 -4.22
C VAL A 77 2.67 2.86 -5.20
N PHE A 78 1.86 1.95 -4.70
CA PHE A 78 0.86 1.31 -5.53
C PHE A 78 -0.33 2.23 -5.78
N VAL A 79 -0.80 2.27 -7.03
CA VAL A 79 -1.99 3.03 -7.45
C VAL A 79 -2.87 2.10 -8.28
N THR A 80 -3.92 1.54 -7.69
CA THR A 80 -4.68 0.45 -8.30
C THR A 80 -6.19 0.54 -8.04
N ALA A 81 -6.99 -0.10 -8.87
CA ALA A 81 -8.44 -0.22 -8.68
C ALA A 81 -8.83 -1.32 -7.66
N TYR A 82 -7.91 -2.16 -7.24
CA TYR A 82 -8.18 -3.34 -6.42
C TYR A 82 -7.89 -3.06 -4.94
N ASP A 83 -8.84 -3.31 -4.08
CA ASP A 83 -8.74 -3.12 -2.61
C ASP A 83 -8.12 -4.31 -1.89
N ASN A 84 -8.18 -5.49 -2.48
CA ASN A 84 -7.77 -6.76 -1.89
C ASN A 84 -6.25 -6.92 -1.75
N TYR A 85 -5.45 -6.07 -2.37
CA TYR A 85 -3.98 -6.13 -2.32
C TYR A 85 -3.34 -5.21 -1.28
N ALA A 86 -4.12 -4.37 -0.59
CA ALA A 86 -3.60 -3.41 0.39
C ALA A 86 -2.71 -4.08 1.46
N ILE A 87 -3.09 -5.27 1.92
CA ILE A 87 -2.36 -6.06 2.90
C ILE A 87 -1.01 -6.54 2.35
N ARG A 88 -0.99 -7.03 1.11
CA ARG A 88 0.23 -7.47 0.46
C ARG A 88 1.18 -6.29 0.18
N ALA A 89 0.63 -5.14 -0.20
CA ALA A 89 1.39 -3.91 -0.40
C ALA A 89 2.10 -3.45 0.89
N ILE A 90 1.43 -3.55 2.03
CA ILE A 90 2.00 -3.25 3.35
C ILE A 90 3.19 -4.16 3.67
N LYS A 91 3.10 -5.46 3.35
CA LYS A 91 4.18 -6.44 3.57
C LYS A 91 5.35 -6.27 2.59
N SER A 92 5.12 -5.69 1.44
CA SER A 92 6.09 -5.58 0.35
C SER A 92 7.03 -4.38 0.43
N SER A 93 7.04 -3.65 1.56
CA SER A 93 7.86 -2.44 1.75
C SER A 93 7.54 -1.28 0.79
N ALA A 94 6.38 -1.29 0.16
CA ALA A 94 5.87 -0.12 -0.55
C ALA A 94 5.64 1.04 0.43
N ILE A 95 5.89 2.27 -0.01
CA ILE A 95 5.73 3.47 0.82
C ILE A 95 4.27 3.73 1.13
N ASP A 96 3.40 3.51 0.14
CA ASP A 96 1.97 3.73 0.27
C ASP A 96 1.17 2.89 -0.73
N TYR A 97 -0.14 2.92 -0.55
CA TYR A 97 -1.12 2.27 -1.38
C TYR A 97 -2.29 3.23 -1.61
N ILE A 98 -2.60 3.51 -2.85
CA ILE A 98 -3.66 4.44 -3.26
C ILE A 98 -4.69 3.67 -4.09
N LEU A 99 -5.95 3.77 -3.71
CA LEU A 99 -7.04 3.12 -4.43
C LEU A 99 -7.64 4.09 -5.47
N LYS A 100 -7.79 3.63 -6.72
CA LYS A 100 -8.50 4.36 -7.77
C LYS A 100 -10.03 4.26 -7.55
N PRO A 101 -10.80 5.37 -7.75
CA PRO A 101 -10.34 6.73 -8.03
C PRO A 101 -9.80 7.41 -6.77
N PHE A 102 -8.76 8.21 -6.89
CA PHE A 102 -8.09 8.88 -5.77
C PHE A 102 -8.10 10.40 -5.90
N SER A 103 -7.98 11.08 -4.76
CA SER A 103 -7.91 12.53 -4.65
C SER A 103 -6.47 13.07 -4.77
N VAL A 104 -6.33 14.39 -4.95
CA VAL A 104 -5.04 15.09 -4.88
C VAL A 104 -4.45 14.98 -3.47
N GLU A 105 -5.29 14.98 -2.44
CA GLU A 105 -4.89 14.87 -1.04
C GLU A 105 -4.25 13.53 -0.73
N GLU A 106 -4.81 12.43 -1.23
CA GLU A 106 -4.23 11.08 -1.06
C GLU A 106 -2.88 10.97 -1.76
N LEU A 107 -2.76 11.50 -2.99
CA LEU A 107 -1.49 11.53 -3.70
C LEU A 107 -0.46 12.42 -2.98
N ASN A 108 -0.86 13.58 -2.45
CA ASN A 108 -0.01 14.42 -1.61
C ASN A 108 0.47 13.70 -0.35
N GLY A 109 -0.39 12.88 0.25
CA GLY A 109 -0.03 12.02 1.40
C GLY A 109 1.13 11.08 1.06
N ALA A 110 1.02 10.36 -0.05
CA ALA A 110 2.06 9.45 -0.53
C ALA A 110 3.36 10.19 -0.91
N LEU A 111 3.25 11.33 -1.59
CA LEU A 111 4.41 12.17 -1.92
C LEU A 111 5.11 12.71 -0.66
N THR A 112 4.34 13.03 0.39
CA THR A 112 4.90 13.46 1.68
C THR A 112 5.72 12.34 2.32
N LYS A 113 5.19 11.10 2.36
CA LYS A 113 5.90 9.93 2.88
C LYS A 113 7.19 9.67 2.09
N THR A 114 7.09 9.72 0.75
CA THR A 114 8.25 9.56 -0.13
C THR A 114 9.33 10.60 0.15
N LYS A 115 8.96 11.88 0.32
CA LYS A 115 9.92 12.94 0.65
C LYS A 115 10.61 12.73 1.99
N VAL A 116 9.90 12.24 3.00
CA VAL A 116 10.49 11.91 4.30
C VAL A 116 11.55 10.82 4.16
N VAL A 117 11.28 9.79 3.36
CA VAL A 117 12.23 8.71 3.09
C VAL A 117 13.47 9.23 2.33
N LEU A 118 13.26 10.05 1.30
CA LEU A 118 14.36 10.64 0.51
C LEU A 118 15.24 11.60 1.31
N ARG A 119 14.65 12.36 2.25
CA ARG A 119 15.40 13.31 3.10
C ARG A 119 16.31 12.62 4.12
N ASN A 120 15.93 11.46 4.55
CA ASN A 120 16.56 10.77 5.66
C ASN A 120 17.18 9.43 5.18
N GLY A 121 18.07 9.48 4.20
CA GLY A 121 18.72 8.28 3.65
C GLY A 121 19.37 7.37 4.72
N GLN A 122 19.72 7.92 5.90
CA GLN A 122 20.16 7.15 7.06
C GLN A 122 19.00 6.56 7.88
N ILE A 123 17.82 7.20 7.89
CA ILE A 123 16.62 6.69 8.59
C ILE A 123 15.95 5.57 7.78
N ARG A 124 16.27 5.41 6.49
CA ARG A 124 15.69 4.36 5.65
C ARG A 124 15.97 2.96 6.20
N ALA A 125 17.21 2.69 6.62
CA ALA A 125 17.56 1.41 7.23
C ALA A 125 16.93 1.22 8.62
N GLU A 126 16.89 2.28 9.45
CA GLU A 126 16.29 2.22 10.78
C GLU A 126 14.75 2.25 10.72
N ALA A 127 14.13 3.00 9.79
CA ALA A 127 12.68 3.03 9.61
C ALA A 127 12.15 1.74 8.98
N MET A 128 12.90 1.06 8.11
CA MET A 128 12.55 -0.26 7.60
C MET A 128 12.76 -1.36 8.66
N ALA A 129 13.74 -1.21 9.55
CA ALA A 129 13.96 -2.13 10.66
C ALA A 129 12.94 -1.96 11.81
N GLN A 130 12.33 -0.77 11.95
CA GLN A 130 11.44 -0.44 13.08
C GLN A 130 9.96 -0.25 12.72
N LYS A 131 9.58 -0.16 11.46
CA LYS A 131 8.16 -0.01 11.07
C LYS A 131 7.57 -1.30 10.50
N LYS A 132 7.17 -2.20 11.39
CA LYS A 132 5.95 -2.98 11.12
C LYS A 132 4.83 -1.96 10.87
N PRO A 133 4.02 -2.13 9.81
CA PRO A 133 2.92 -1.21 9.56
C PRO A 133 2.01 -1.20 10.78
N THR A 134 1.90 -0.05 11.41
CA THR A 134 1.04 0.14 12.58
C THR A 134 -0.44 0.23 12.21
N TYR A 135 -0.74 0.40 10.93
CA TYR A 135 -2.11 0.57 10.45
C TYR A 135 -2.37 -0.32 9.25
N PHE A 136 -3.58 -0.84 9.16
CA PHE A 136 -4.13 -1.36 7.92
C PHE A 136 -5.50 -0.76 7.64
N VAL A 137 -5.88 -0.75 6.39
CA VAL A 137 -7.18 -0.26 5.94
C VAL A 137 -8.09 -1.44 5.76
N ILE A 138 -9.23 -1.44 6.43
CA ILE A 138 -10.24 -2.46 6.27
C ILE A 138 -11.42 -1.93 5.46
N PRO A 139 -11.95 -2.70 4.50
CA PRO A 139 -13.20 -2.35 3.85
C PRO A 139 -14.34 -2.52 4.87
N GLY A 140 -14.82 -1.41 5.41
CA GLY A 140 -15.96 -1.37 6.30
C GLY A 140 -17.28 -1.53 5.56
N LEU A 141 -18.40 -1.51 6.28
CA LEU A 141 -19.74 -1.66 5.68
C LEU A 141 -20.19 -0.45 4.86
N ARG A 142 -19.64 0.73 5.12
CA ARG A 142 -20.02 2.00 4.45
C ARG A 142 -18.83 2.79 3.90
N ALA A 143 -17.65 2.59 4.45
CA ALA A 143 -16.42 3.29 4.10
C ALA A 143 -15.21 2.45 4.51
N TYR A 144 -14.04 2.79 3.99
CA TYR A 144 -12.79 2.21 4.46
C TYR A 144 -12.45 2.74 5.85
N GLU A 145 -12.07 1.86 6.77
CA GLU A 145 -11.62 2.23 8.11
C GLU A 145 -10.13 1.95 8.28
N LYS A 146 -9.42 2.94 8.83
CA LYS A 146 -8.01 2.79 9.19
C LYS A 146 -7.91 2.23 10.60
N VAL A 147 -7.37 1.02 10.74
CA VAL A 147 -7.22 0.34 12.02
C VAL A 147 -5.75 0.26 12.39
N ASN A 148 -5.41 0.69 13.61
CA ASN A 148 -4.06 0.55 14.15
C ASN A 148 -3.87 -0.88 14.68
N LEU A 149 -2.90 -1.62 14.14
CA LEU A 149 -2.59 -2.98 14.57
C LEU A 149 -2.25 -3.08 16.06
N ASN A 150 -1.57 -2.08 16.61
CA ASN A 150 -1.20 -2.06 18.03
C ASN A 150 -2.39 -1.82 18.96
N GLU A 151 -3.50 -1.29 18.43
CA GLU A 151 -4.73 -1.06 19.18
C GLU A 151 -5.69 -2.25 19.16
N ILE A 152 -5.47 -3.24 18.29
CA ILE A 152 -6.30 -4.44 18.23
C ILE A 152 -6.05 -5.30 19.46
N VAL A 153 -7.12 -5.64 20.18
CA VAL A 153 -7.10 -6.63 21.24
C VAL A 153 -7.35 -8.03 20.66
N TYR A 154 -8.37 -8.15 19.82
CA TYR A 154 -8.64 -9.39 19.09
C TYR A 154 -9.45 -9.15 17.82
N ALA A 155 -9.41 -10.11 16.91
CA ALA A 155 -10.23 -10.20 15.72
C ALA A 155 -11.10 -11.46 15.79
N GLU A 156 -12.39 -11.31 15.46
CA GLU A 156 -13.40 -12.37 15.52
C GLU A 156 -14.15 -12.49 14.20
N GLY A 157 -14.15 -13.69 13.62
CA GLY A 157 -14.97 -14.00 12.44
C GLY A 157 -16.44 -14.06 12.79
N GLN A 158 -17.26 -13.31 12.06
CA GLN A 158 -18.70 -13.23 12.22
C GLN A 158 -19.44 -14.06 11.15
N ARG A 159 -20.69 -14.44 11.41
CA ARG A 159 -21.57 -15.03 10.39
C ARG A 159 -21.75 -14.07 9.22
N GLY A 160 -21.86 -14.59 8.01
CA GLY A 160 -22.00 -13.76 6.80
C GLY A 160 -20.66 -13.27 6.19
N GLY A 161 -19.52 -13.81 6.67
CA GLY A 161 -18.22 -13.50 6.05
C GLY A 161 -17.62 -12.15 6.48
N TYR A 162 -18.02 -11.65 7.64
CA TYR A 162 -17.48 -10.42 8.23
C TYR A 162 -16.41 -10.71 9.27
N THR A 163 -15.57 -9.72 9.57
CA THR A 163 -14.62 -9.76 10.69
C THR A 163 -14.85 -8.57 11.62
N LYS A 164 -14.97 -8.81 12.91
CA LYS A 164 -15.04 -7.80 13.94
C LYS A 164 -13.67 -7.66 14.61
N PHE A 165 -13.12 -6.46 14.55
CA PHE A 165 -11.93 -6.07 15.31
C PHE A 165 -12.36 -5.34 16.57
N VAL A 166 -11.80 -5.73 17.71
CA VAL A 166 -12.01 -5.05 18.99
C VAL A 166 -10.73 -4.34 19.39
N LEU A 167 -10.84 -3.04 19.67
CA LEU A 167 -9.69 -2.17 19.95
C LEU A 167 -9.55 -1.93 21.45
N LYS A 168 -8.35 -1.54 21.90
CA LYS A 168 -8.02 -1.26 23.31
C LYS A 168 -8.93 -0.21 23.97
N ASN A 169 -9.41 0.74 23.19
CA ASN A 169 -10.35 1.78 23.67
C ASN A 169 -11.81 1.28 23.76
N GLY A 170 -12.05 -0.01 23.52
CA GLY A 170 -13.39 -0.62 23.52
C GLY A 170 -14.19 -0.42 22.23
N SER A 171 -13.68 0.36 21.26
CA SER A 171 -14.35 0.51 19.97
C SER A 171 -14.26 -0.76 19.14
N LYS A 172 -15.17 -0.88 18.16
CA LYS A 172 -15.27 -2.04 17.27
C LYS A 172 -15.26 -1.57 15.83
N ALA A 173 -14.39 -2.16 15.01
CA ALA A 173 -14.38 -1.97 13.57
C ALA A 173 -14.91 -3.23 12.88
N MET A 174 -15.83 -3.05 11.93
CA MET A 174 -16.45 -4.16 11.18
C MET A 174 -15.94 -4.18 9.75
N ALA A 175 -15.22 -5.24 9.44
CA ALA A 175 -14.68 -5.48 8.10
C ALA A 175 -15.62 -6.33 7.27
N SER A 176 -15.82 -5.98 6.01
CA SER A 176 -16.66 -6.70 5.04
C SER A 176 -15.97 -7.93 4.41
N ARG A 177 -14.86 -8.40 5.00
CA ARG A 177 -14.12 -9.59 4.57
C ARG A 177 -14.04 -10.62 5.72
N PRO A 178 -13.94 -11.92 5.40
CA PRO A 178 -13.84 -12.98 6.40
C PRO A 178 -12.49 -12.92 7.15
N LEU A 179 -12.44 -13.50 8.35
CA LEU A 179 -11.24 -13.53 9.18
C LEU A 179 -10.03 -14.18 8.48
N SER A 180 -10.29 -15.16 7.60
CA SER A 180 -9.25 -15.80 6.80
C SER A 180 -8.51 -14.83 5.88
N TYR A 181 -9.18 -13.80 5.40
CA TYR A 181 -8.56 -12.74 4.60
C TYR A 181 -7.51 -11.95 5.39
N TYR A 182 -7.73 -11.77 6.70
CA TYR A 182 -6.82 -11.04 7.58
C TYR A 182 -5.78 -11.94 8.26
N GLN A 183 -5.90 -13.26 8.09
CA GLN A 183 -5.04 -14.22 8.78
C GLN A 183 -3.57 -13.98 8.47
N ASP A 184 -3.21 -13.74 7.21
CA ASP A 184 -1.82 -13.50 6.80
C ASP A 184 -1.22 -12.22 7.42
N VAL A 185 -2.05 -11.19 7.68
CA VAL A 185 -1.63 -9.95 8.33
C VAL A 185 -1.46 -10.13 9.83
N LEU A 186 -2.34 -10.95 10.42
CA LEU A 186 -2.41 -11.20 11.85
C LEU A 186 -1.67 -12.50 12.26
N ASP A 187 -0.88 -13.11 11.35
CA ASP A 187 -0.13 -14.36 11.62
C ASP A 187 1.30 -14.08 12.12
N GLU A 188 1.64 -12.83 12.37
CA GLU A 188 2.92 -12.44 12.95
C GLU A 188 2.75 -11.92 14.38
N LYS A 189 3.76 -12.18 15.25
CA LYS A 189 3.78 -11.58 16.60
C LYS A 189 3.46 -10.07 16.52
N PRO A 190 2.56 -9.54 17.38
CA PRO A 190 2.06 -10.14 18.61
C PRO A 190 0.74 -10.93 18.49
N PHE A 191 0.30 -11.30 17.29
CA PHE A 191 -0.99 -11.96 17.10
C PHE A 191 -0.87 -13.48 17.15
N VAL A 192 -1.83 -14.14 17.79
CA VAL A 192 -1.92 -15.60 17.89
C VAL A 192 -3.32 -16.05 17.53
N LYS A 193 -3.43 -17.00 16.59
CA LYS A 193 -4.69 -17.66 16.26
C LYS A 193 -5.00 -18.70 17.31
N VAL A 194 -6.00 -18.43 18.14
CA VAL A 194 -6.43 -19.31 19.24
C VAL A 194 -7.61 -20.19 18.86
N HIS A 195 -8.35 -19.85 17.80
CA HIS A 195 -9.49 -20.61 17.32
C HIS A 195 -9.70 -20.36 15.82
N LYS A 196 -10.47 -21.23 15.13
CA LYS A 196 -10.82 -21.00 13.70
C LYS A 196 -11.47 -19.65 13.42
N SER A 197 -12.12 -19.04 14.42
CA SER A 197 -12.82 -17.76 14.33
C SER A 197 -12.22 -16.66 15.23
N HIS A 198 -11.06 -16.86 15.87
CA HIS A 198 -10.48 -15.88 16.78
C HIS A 198 -8.97 -15.79 16.63
N ILE A 199 -8.48 -14.55 16.54
CA ILE A 199 -7.07 -14.17 16.59
C ILE A 199 -6.93 -13.12 17.69
N ILE A 200 -6.03 -13.31 18.64
CA ILE A 200 -5.80 -12.39 19.77
C ILE A 200 -4.43 -11.72 19.66
N ASN A 201 -4.33 -10.52 20.20
CA ASN A 201 -3.07 -9.80 20.40
C ASN A 201 -2.54 -10.18 21.79
N VAL A 202 -1.27 -10.61 21.90
CA VAL A 202 -0.65 -11.16 23.13
C VAL A 202 0.40 -10.19 23.67
#